data_de9b3a68cecbc8042d9c1d9bab56529e
#
_entry.id   de9b3a68cecbc8042d9c1d9bab56529e
#
_cell.length_a   1.000
_cell.length_b   1.000
_cell.length_c   1.000
_cell.angle_alpha   90.00
_cell.angle_beta   90.00
_cell.angle_gamma   90.00
#
_symmetry.space_group_name_H-M   'P 1'
#
loop_
_entity.id
_entity.type
_entity.pdbx_description
1 polymer ?
#
loop_
_entity_poly.entity_id
_entity_poly.type
_entity_poly.pdbx_seq_one_letter_code
_entity_poly.pdbx_strand_id
1 'polypeptide(L)'
;MREDGKLDYLELPGGDLPASKAFYGAAFGWKFIDYGPEYAAFDEGLDGGFDAQTDATRTPLPVLFATDLEAMLARVEAAGGVIVKPVFAFPGGRRFHFRDPAGNELAVWSET
;
A
#
# COMPACT_ATOMS: atom_id res chain seq x y z
N MET A 1 -7.63 -2.95 -14.97
CA MET A 1 -6.45 -2.30 -15.57
C MET A 1 -6.01 -1.14 -14.71
N ARG A 2 -4.69 -1.05 -14.46
CA ARG A 2 -4.15 0.03 -13.61
C ARG A 2 -4.06 1.33 -14.39
N GLU A 3 -4.43 2.42 -13.73
CA GLU A 3 -4.43 3.74 -14.34
C GLU A 3 -3.65 4.72 -13.48
N ASP A 4 -2.92 5.62 -14.14
CA ASP A 4 -2.12 6.64 -13.46
C ASP A 4 -2.99 7.50 -12.54
N GLY A 5 -2.51 7.70 -11.32
CA GLY A 5 -3.16 8.58 -10.36
C GLY A 5 -4.44 8.04 -9.75
N LYS A 6 -4.76 6.77 -9.96
CA LYS A 6 -5.95 6.15 -9.39
C LYS A 6 -5.59 5.25 -8.22
N LEU A 7 -6.52 5.10 -7.28
CA LEU A 7 -6.36 4.14 -6.19
C LEU A 7 -6.37 2.74 -6.76
N ASP A 8 -5.39 1.93 -6.35
CA ASP A 8 -5.14 0.63 -6.93
C ASP A 8 -5.03 -0.48 -5.88
N TYR A 9 -4.70 -0.13 -4.64
CA TYR A 9 -4.34 -1.11 -3.63
C TYR A 9 -4.56 -0.52 -2.24
N LEU A 10 -4.95 -1.37 -1.29
CA LEU A 10 -5.07 -0.95 0.10
C LEU A 10 -4.18 -1.85 0.96
N GLU A 11 -3.20 -1.25 1.62
CA GLU A 11 -2.33 -1.97 2.55
C GLU A 11 -2.75 -1.65 3.98
N LEU A 12 -2.92 -2.69 4.77
CA LEU A 12 -3.32 -2.55 6.18
C LEU A 12 -2.20 -3.05 7.08
N PRO A 13 -1.99 -2.42 8.25
CA PRO A 13 -1.06 -2.97 9.24
C PRO A 13 -1.53 -4.36 9.67
N GLY A 14 -0.64 -5.34 9.59
CA GLY A 14 -0.99 -6.73 9.89
C GLY A 14 -0.99 -7.06 11.37
N GLY A 15 -0.10 -6.44 12.14
CA GLY A 15 0.05 -6.74 13.55
C GLY A 15 0.34 -8.23 13.77
N ASP A 16 -0.51 -8.89 14.54
CA ASP A 16 -0.51 -10.35 14.67
C ASP A 16 -1.24 -10.91 13.44
N LEU A 17 -0.47 -11.28 12.42
CA LEU A 17 -1.04 -11.65 11.13
C LEU A 17 -1.98 -12.86 11.22
N PRO A 18 -1.65 -13.95 11.93
CA PRO A 18 -2.61 -15.05 12.09
C PRO A 18 -3.93 -14.59 12.71
N ALA A 19 -3.89 -13.73 13.71
CA ALA A 19 -5.11 -13.23 14.35
C ALA A 19 -5.92 -12.35 13.40
N SER A 20 -5.26 -11.50 12.63
CA SER A 20 -5.93 -10.64 11.65
C SER A 20 -6.62 -11.48 10.57
N LYS A 21 -5.93 -12.49 10.03
CA LYS A 21 -6.52 -13.38 9.03
C LYS A 21 -7.71 -14.14 9.59
N ALA A 22 -7.60 -14.63 10.81
CA ALA A 22 -8.70 -15.37 11.46
C ALA A 22 -9.92 -14.48 11.64
N PHE A 23 -9.70 -13.24 12.06
CA PHE A 23 -10.79 -12.29 12.26
C PHE A 23 -11.55 -12.01 10.97
N TYR A 24 -10.83 -11.61 9.92
CA TYR A 24 -11.47 -11.25 8.64
C TYR A 24 -12.05 -12.46 7.93
N GLY A 25 -11.46 -13.62 8.09
CA GLY A 25 -12.02 -14.86 7.59
C GLY A 25 -13.32 -15.23 8.27
N ALA A 26 -13.37 -15.14 9.60
CA ALA A 26 -14.58 -15.48 10.37
C ALA A 26 -15.69 -14.45 10.20
N ALA A 27 -15.34 -13.17 10.20
CA ALA A 27 -16.33 -12.10 10.17
C ALA A 27 -16.92 -11.90 8.76
N PHE A 28 -16.08 -11.97 7.73
CA PHE A 28 -16.46 -11.57 6.38
C PHE A 28 -16.22 -12.65 5.31
N GLY A 29 -15.65 -13.77 5.68
CA GLY A 29 -15.34 -14.82 4.71
C GLY A 29 -14.16 -14.52 3.80
N TRP A 30 -13.27 -13.60 4.19
CA TRP A 30 -12.11 -13.24 3.39
C TRP A 30 -11.14 -14.39 3.28
N LYS A 31 -10.47 -14.48 2.13
CA LYS A 31 -9.43 -15.46 1.85
C LYS A 31 -8.12 -14.74 1.60
N PHE A 32 -7.02 -15.40 1.93
CA PHE A 32 -5.70 -14.77 1.88
C PHE A 32 -4.71 -15.64 1.12
N ILE A 33 -3.74 -14.96 0.51
CA ILE A 33 -2.57 -15.60 -0.10
C ILE A 33 -1.36 -15.12 0.68
N ASP A 34 -0.65 -16.04 1.34
CA ASP A 34 0.51 -15.69 2.14
C ASP A 34 1.75 -15.49 1.25
N TYR A 35 2.45 -14.40 1.49
CA TYR A 35 3.75 -14.10 0.87
C TYR A 35 4.78 -13.99 1.98
N GLY A 36 5.12 -15.14 2.57
CA GLY A 36 5.99 -15.21 3.72
C GLY A 36 5.24 -14.99 5.03
N PRO A 37 5.95 -14.97 6.17
CA PRO A 37 5.32 -14.90 7.49
C PRO A 37 4.81 -13.52 7.86
N GLU A 38 5.18 -12.47 7.09
CA GLU A 38 4.90 -11.09 7.47
C GLU A 38 4.01 -10.37 6.46
N TYR A 39 3.46 -11.07 5.46
CA TYR A 39 2.58 -10.45 4.47
C TYR A 39 1.52 -11.43 3.99
N ALA A 40 0.27 -10.98 3.94
CA ALA A 40 -0.84 -11.76 3.39
C ALA A 40 -1.66 -10.85 2.48
N ALA A 41 -1.86 -11.26 1.23
CA ALA A 41 -2.65 -10.50 0.27
C ALA A 41 -4.10 -10.95 0.27
N PHE A 42 -4.98 -10.03 -0.12
CA PHE A 42 -6.40 -10.33 -0.30
C PHE A 42 -6.92 -9.62 -1.56
N ASP A 43 -8.05 -10.11 -2.06
CA ASP A 43 -8.79 -9.50 -3.17
C ASP A 43 -10.26 -9.63 -2.84
N GLU A 44 -10.73 -8.72 -1.99
CA GLU A 44 -12.08 -8.77 -1.44
C GLU A 44 -12.81 -7.46 -1.74
N GLY A 45 -12.90 -7.16 -3.03
CA GLY A 45 -13.48 -5.92 -3.53
C GLY A 45 -12.41 -5.01 -4.09
N LEU A 46 -11.34 -4.79 -3.34
CA LEU A 46 -10.16 -4.03 -3.72
C LEU A 46 -8.95 -4.91 -3.44
N ASP A 47 -7.99 -4.91 -4.34
CA ASP A 47 -6.72 -5.59 -4.07
C ASP A 47 -6.03 -4.97 -2.87
N GLY A 48 -5.47 -5.78 -2.02
CA GLY A 48 -4.77 -5.26 -0.86
C GLY A 48 -3.96 -6.32 -0.14
N GLY A 49 -3.44 -5.95 1.00
CA GLY A 49 -2.67 -6.87 1.83
C GLY A 49 -2.45 -6.35 3.23
N PHE A 50 -2.14 -7.27 4.13
CA PHE A 50 -1.72 -6.99 5.49
C PHE A 50 -0.21 -7.09 5.56
N ASP A 51 0.44 -6.01 6.00
CA ASP A 51 1.89 -5.95 6.20
C ASP A 51 2.19 -5.94 7.70
N ALA A 52 2.83 -6.99 8.17
CA ALA A 52 3.19 -7.16 9.58
C ALA A 52 4.66 -6.86 9.86
N GLN A 53 5.39 -6.29 8.90
CA GLN A 53 6.78 -5.91 9.11
C GLN A 53 6.89 -4.76 10.10
N THR A 54 8.04 -4.67 10.75
CA THR A 54 8.25 -3.67 11.80
C THR A 54 8.27 -2.24 11.28
N ASP A 55 8.62 -2.04 10.01
CA ASP A 55 8.66 -0.72 9.38
C ASP A 55 7.38 -0.38 8.62
N ALA A 56 6.34 -1.22 8.72
CA ALA A 56 5.06 -0.96 8.09
C ALA A 56 4.40 0.28 8.72
N THR A 57 3.56 0.94 7.94
CA THR A 57 2.76 2.05 8.48
C THR A 57 1.82 1.52 9.55
N ARG A 58 1.46 2.38 10.50
CA ARG A 58 0.57 2.00 11.61
C ARG A 58 -0.89 2.27 11.31
N THR A 59 -1.19 2.80 10.13
CA THR A 59 -2.54 3.14 9.68
C THR A 59 -2.76 2.52 8.30
N PRO A 60 -4.02 2.35 7.89
CA PRO A 60 -4.31 1.94 6.52
C PRO A 60 -3.59 2.84 5.53
N LEU A 61 -3.04 2.24 4.48
CA LEU A 61 -2.25 2.94 3.47
C LEU A 61 -2.91 2.74 2.11
N PRO A 62 -3.64 3.75 1.62
CA PRO A 62 -4.10 3.73 0.23
C PRO A 62 -2.92 3.88 -0.71
N VAL A 63 -2.93 3.13 -1.81
CA VAL A 63 -1.82 3.12 -2.76
C VAL A 63 -2.36 3.44 -4.15
N LEU A 64 -1.76 4.44 -4.79
CA LEU A 64 -2.06 4.83 -6.16
C LEU A 64 -1.06 4.19 -7.10
N PHE A 65 -1.40 4.15 -8.38
CA PHE A 65 -0.52 3.63 -9.42
C PHE A 65 0.05 4.75 -10.27
N ALA A 66 1.28 4.57 -10.75
CA ALA A 66 1.90 5.45 -11.72
C ALA A 66 2.74 4.62 -12.69
N THR A 67 2.66 4.94 -13.97
CA THR A 67 3.52 4.34 -14.98
C THR A 67 4.96 4.86 -14.83
N ASP A 68 5.09 6.16 -14.61
CA ASP A 68 6.38 6.84 -14.40
C ASP A 68 6.43 7.36 -12.97
N LEU A 69 7.12 6.62 -12.12
CA LEU A 69 7.13 6.90 -10.69
C LEU A 69 7.82 8.23 -10.36
N GLU A 70 8.94 8.51 -11.01
CA GLU A 70 9.68 9.74 -10.79
C GLU A 70 8.88 10.98 -11.23
N ALA A 71 8.19 10.88 -12.35
CA ALA A 71 7.34 11.98 -12.80
C ALA A 71 6.17 12.21 -11.84
N MET A 72 5.58 11.15 -11.31
CA MET A 72 4.49 11.28 -10.35
C MET A 72 4.99 11.89 -9.03
N LEU A 73 6.17 11.50 -8.57
CA LEU A 73 6.77 12.09 -7.37
C LEU A 73 6.94 13.61 -7.54
N ALA A 74 7.45 14.04 -8.70
CA ALA A 74 7.62 15.46 -8.97
C ALA A 74 6.27 16.19 -8.96
N ARG A 75 5.23 15.58 -9.50
CA ARG A 75 3.88 16.16 -9.48
C ARG A 75 3.33 16.29 -8.06
N VAL A 76 3.56 15.28 -7.22
CA VAL A 76 3.13 15.30 -5.82
C VAL A 76 3.82 16.45 -5.08
N GLU A 77 5.12 16.59 -5.25
CA GLU A 77 5.86 17.69 -4.62
C GLU A 77 5.39 19.05 -5.12
N ALA A 78 5.20 19.18 -6.43
CA ALA A 78 4.74 20.45 -7.02
C ALA A 78 3.34 20.83 -6.54
N ALA A 79 2.52 19.85 -6.22
CA ALA A 79 1.16 20.09 -5.72
C ALA A 79 1.10 20.34 -4.21
N GLY A 80 2.24 20.26 -3.51
CA GLY A 80 2.31 20.55 -2.07
C GLY A 80 2.36 19.33 -1.18
N GLY A 81 2.47 18.13 -1.74
CA GLY A 81 2.65 16.91 -0.96
C GLY A 81 4.05 16.84 -0.35
N VAL A 82 4.17 16.17 0.78
CA VAL A 82 5.45 15.98 1.48
C VAL A 82 5.89 14.53 1.32
N ILE A 83 7.08 14.30 0.79
CA ILE A 83 7.60 12.95 0.62
C ILE A 83 8.08 12.46 1.99
N VAL A 84 7.43 11.41 2.51
CA VAL A 84 7.80 10.82 3.81
C VAL A 84 8.70 9.61 3.67
N LYS A 85 8.62 8.88 2.54
CA LYS A 85 9.57 7.82 2.20
C LYS A 85 9.99 8.01 0.76
N PRO A 86 11.28 8.26 0.48
CA PRO A 86 11.77 8.34 -0.90
C PRO A 86 11.57 7.01 -1.64
N VAL A 87 11.70 7.05 -2.96
CA VAL A 87 11.52 5.86 -3.78
C VAL A 87 12.38 4.70 -3.27
N PHE A 88 11.75 3.55 -3.10
CA PHE A 88 12.42 2.32 -2.71
C PHE A 88 11.83 1.14 -3.48
N ALA A 89 12.63 0.09 -3.64
CA ALA A 89 12.23 -1.11 -4.37
C ALA A 89 11.60 -2.11 -3.40
N PHE A 90 10.66 -2.89 -3.93
CA PHE A 90 10.08 -4.03 -3.24
C PHE A 90 9.82 -5.13 -4.26
N PRO A 91 9.53 -6.37 -3.84
CA PRO A 91 9.18 -7.42 -4.80
C PRO A 91 7.91 -7.05 -5.57
N GLY A 92 8.05 -6.76 -6.84
CA GLY A 92 6.94 -6.36 -7.70
C GLY A 92 7.08 -4.98 -8.31
N GLY A 93 7.96 -4.12 -7.77
CA GLY A 93 8.15 -2.80 -8.33
C GLY A 93 8.88 -1.85 -7.41
N ARG A 94 8.50 -0.59 -7.50
CA ARG A 94 9.05 0.49 -6.66
C ARG A 94 7.91 1.36 -6.18
N ARG A 95 8.10 2.04 -5.07
CA ARG A 95 7.11 2.98 -4.55
C ARG A 95 7.75 4.08 -3.72
N PHE A 96 6.97 5.14 -3.48
CA PHE A 96 7.31 6.16 -2.51
C PHE A 96 6.07 6.47 -1.67
N HIS A 97 6.27 7.08 -0.51
CA HIS A 97 5.16 7.50 0.34
C HIS A 97 5.15 9.02 0.46
N PHE A 98 3.96 9.59 0.53
CA PHE A 98 3.80 11.02 0.69
C PHE A 98 2.69 11.32 1.70
N ARG A 99 2.69 12.54 2.20
CA ARG A 99 1.61 13.04 3.06
C ARG A 99 0.87 14.13 2.31
N ASP A 100 -0.46 14.07 2.34
CA ASP A 100 -1.31 15.09 1.72
C ASP A 100 -1.51 16.28 2.68
N PRO A 101 -2.20 17.36 2.24
CA PRO A 101 -2.40 18.54 3.12
C PRO A 101 -3.14 18.25 4.42
N ALA A 102 -4.00 17.23 4.44
CA ALA A 102 -4.73 16.85 5.65
C ALA A 102 -3.90 15.96 6.59
N GLY A 103 -2.70 15.56 6.17
CA GLY A 103 -1.83 14.71 6.98
C GLY A 103 -1.99 13.23 6.71
N ASN A 104 -2.77 12.83 5.72
CA ASN A 104 -2.92 11.41 5.38
C ASN A 104 -1.67 10.91 4.66
N GLU A 105 -1.18 9.75 5.08
CA GLU A 105 -0.08 9.10 4.36
C GLU A 105 -0.64 8.15 3.31
N LEU A 106 -0.16 8.29 2.08
CA LEU A 106 -0.48 7.43 0.96
C LEU A 106 0.81 7.02 0.27
N ALA A 107 0.71 6.04 -0.61
CA ALA A 107 1.85 5.63 -1.42
C ALA A 107 1.48 5.68 -2.90
N VAL A 108 2.50 5.77 -3.74
CA VAL A 108 2.37 5.58 -5.19
C VAL A 108 3.36 4.49 -5.58
N TRP A 109 2.91 3.55 -6.40
CA TRP A 109 3.76 2.45 -6.83
C TRP A 109 3.81 2.34 -8.35
N SER A 110 4.85 1.72 -8.84
CA SER A 110 5.05 1.44 -10.26
C SER A 110 5.62 0.04 -10.39
N GLU A 111 5.33 -0.61 -11.51
CA GLU A 111 5.86 -1.93 -11.78
C GLU A 111 7.35 -1.90 -12.19
N THR A 112 7.87 -0.72 -12.54
CA THR A 112 9.27 -0.59 -12.99
C THR A 112 10.12 0.28 -12.08
#